data_dc12392da0e65210faf7bec570a2a4b4
#
_entry.id   dc12392da0e65210faf7bec570a2a4b4
#
_cell.length_a   1.000
_cell.length_b   1.000
_cell.length_c   1.000
_cell.angle_alpha   90.00
_cell.angle_beta   90.00
_cell.angle_gamma   90.00
#
_symmetry.space_group_name_H-M   'P 1'
#
loop_
_entity.id
_entity.type
_entity.pdbx_description
1 polymer ?
#
loop_
_entity_poly.entity_id
_entity_poly.type
_entity_poly.pdbx_seq_one_letter_code
_entity_poly.pdbx_strand_id
1 'polypeptide(L)'
;MSSPSLTISVNTYSYIYSHHAFEAARHLRTIGFENFEFLFNSPHIWVSEIPKQSLKSKPTIISDEKLRVNSFNLPIMDHNITSPNPDTRNFTQQRFKELIELAGLWSVPYVVVVPGKVSPLFPAPKQLMLEWLLEGLFVLAEHAKEAGTKVLIENVPITTAPLAKDLLNILDTINHPNVGIVYDVANGYYAGQDPAEELLQLEGVLDLIHLSDTGRNEWRHDPIGAGGIDFASVHEALGKISFDGLSVMEIISPNPDHDLVESWERLANLGWKGRVQ
;
A
#
# COMPACT_ATOMS: atom_id res chain seq x y z
N MET A 1 -9.82 -24.41 -13.96
CA MET A 1 -8.66 -23.57 -13.60
C MET A 1 -8.51 -23.63 -12.10
N SER A 2 -7.30 -23.82 -11.54
CA SER A 2 -7.12 -23.77 -10.08
C SER A 2 -7.37 -22.35 -9.60
N SER A 3 -8.14 -22.18 -8.52
CA SER A 3 -8.34 -20.87 -7.90
C SER A 3 -6.98 -20.24 -7.55
N PRO A 4 -6.78 -18.93 -7.76
CA PRO A 4 -5.54 -18.27 -7.42
C PRO A 4 -5.25 -18.44 -5.94
N SER A 5 -3.97 -18.61 -5.58
CA SER A 5 -3.55 -18.69 -4.18
C SER A 5 -3.27 -17.28 -3.67
N LEU A 6 -4.34 -16.57 -3.28
CA LEU A 6 -4.25 -15.22 -2.74
C LEU A 6 -3.64 -15.27 -1.33
N THR A 7 -2.47 -14.67 -1.16
CA THR A 7 -1.74 -14.67 0.13
C THR A 7 -1.95 -13.35 0.86
N ILE A 8 -2.34 -13.44 2.15
CA ILE A 8 -2.53 -12.27 3.01
C ILE A 8 -1.19 -11.76 3.54
N SER A 9 -1.04 -10.46 3.52
CA SER A 9 -0.10 -9.63 4.28
C SER A 9 -0.89 -8.70 5.20
N VAL A 10 -0.25 -8.15 6.23
CA VAL A 10 -0.88 -7.21 7.18
C VAL A 10 -0.12 -5.89 7.19
N ASN A 11 -0.83 -4.77 6.98
CA ASN A 11 -0.30 -3.44 7.20
C ASN A 11 -0.23 -3.14 8.71
N THR A 12 0.85 -2.51 9.15
CA THR A 12 1.08 -2.21 10.57
C THR A 12 0.41 -0.91 11.05
N TYR A 13 -0.49 -0.32 10.27
CA TYR A 13 -1.10 0.99 10.53
C TYR A 13 -1.73 1.10 11.92
N SER A 14 -2.55 0.13 12.33
CA SER A 14 -3.23 0.16 13.64
C SER A 14 -2.28 0.18 14.84
N TYR A 15 -1.00 -0.09 14.63
CA TYR A 15 0.01 -0.18 15.70
C TYR A 15 0.94 1.04 15.78
N ILE A 16 0.75 2.06 14.94
CA ILE A 16 1.70 3.18 14.78
C ILE A 16 2.00 3.97 16.07
N TYR A 17 1.06 4.02 16.99
CA TYR A 17 1.22 4.72 18.27
C TYR A 17 1.42 3.80 19.48
N SER A 18 1.39 2.49 19.28
CA SER A 18 1.51 1.51 20.38
C SER A 18 2.76 0.66 20.30
N HIS A 19 3.32 0.40 19.12
CA HIS A 19 4.46 -0.48 18.91
C HIS A 19 5.43 0.09 17.86
N HIS A 20 6.72 -0.17 18.02
CA HIS A 20 7.66 -0.06 16.91
C HIS A 20 7.36 -1.12 15.85
N ALA A 21 7.60 -0.83 14.54
CA ALA A 21 7.21 -1.71 13.43
C ALA A 21 7.66 -3.17 13.58
N PHE A 22 8.90 -3.40 14.04
CA PHE A 22 9.39 -4.75 14.29
C PHE A 22 8.70 -5.44 15.48
N GLU A 23 8.30 -4.69 16.49
CA GLU A 23 7.53 -5.22 17.64
C GLU A 23 6.12 -5.56 17.21
N ALA A 24 5.48 -4.71 16.40
CA ALA A 24 4.19 -5.00 15.79
C ALA A 24 4.23 -6.27 14.94
N ALA A 25 5.24 -6.43 14.08
CA ALA A 25 5.39 -7.64 13.27
C ALA A 25 5.62 -8.91 14.11
N ARG A 26 6.44 -8.83 15.18
CA ARG A 26 6.58 -9.97 16.13
C ARG A 26 5.27 -10.31 16.81
N HIS A 27 4.57 -9.29 17.28
CA HIS A 27 3.27 -9.47 17.90
C HIS A 27 2.28 -10.13 16.95
N LEU A 28 2.14 -9.61 15.74
CA LEU A 28 1.29 -10.18 14.69
C LEU A 28 1.66 -11.63 14.34
N ARG A 29 2.94 -12.01 14.42
CA ARG A 29 3.33 -13.42 14.28
C ARG A 29 2.77 -14.30 15.38
N THR A 30 2.65 -13.83 16.62
CA THR A 30 2.07 -14.63 17.70
C THR A 30 0.60 -14.97 17.47
N ILE A 31 -0.07 -14.18 16.65
CA ILE A 31 -1.45 -14.42 16.23
C ILE A 31 -1.56 -14.99 14.80
N GLY A 32 -0.44 -15.43 14.21
CA GLY A 32 -0.39 -16.29 13.03
C GLY A 32 -0.10 -15.59 11.70
N PHE A 33 0.20 -14.30 11.66
CA PHE A 33 0.56 -13.60 10.42
C PHE A 33 2.06 -13.62 10.17
N GLU A 34 2.49 -13.81 8.91
CA GLU A 34 3.92 -13.91 8.54
C GLU A 34 4.38 -12.88 7.52
N ASN A 35 3.45 -12.24 6.80
CA ASN A 35 3.72 -11.26 5.76
C ASN A 35 3.26 -9.88 6.21
N PHE A 36 4.09 -8.85 5.97
CA PHE A 36 3.85 -7.51 6.52
C PHE A 36 4.10 -6.42 5.49
N GLU A 37 3.29 -5.39 5.59
CA GLU A 37 3.57 -4.08 5.06
C GLU A 37 3.87 -3.13 6.23
N PHE A 38 5.04 -2.45 6.19
CA PHE A 38 5.40 -1.48 7.21
C PHE A 38 4.93 -0.09 6.84
N LEU A 39 4.09 0.49 7.71
CA LEU A 39 3.73 1.89 7.59
C LEU A 39 4.85 2.76 8.19
N PHE A 40 5.46 3.59 7.33
CA PHE A 40 6.53 4.51 7.74
C PHE A 40 5.97 5.81 8.29
N ASN A 41 5.83 5.88 9.60
CA ASN A 41 5.44 7.07 10.34
C ASN A 41 6.06 7.04 11.72
N SER A 42 6.65 8.16 12.19
CA SER A 42 7.14 8.27 13.57
C SER A 42 5.96 8.31 14.55
N PRO A 43 6.02 7.66 15.72
CA PRO A 43 7.18 6.97 16.31
C PRO A 43 7.28 5.47 15.94
N HIS A 44 6.46 4.96 15.03
CA HIS A 44 6.40 3.54 14.68
C HIS A 44 7.68 3.04 14.00
N ILE A 45 8.05 3.67 12.89
CA ILE A 45 9.33 3.50 12.20
C ILE A 45 9.59 4.73 11.34
N TRP A 46 10.82 5.25 11.36
CA TRP A 46 11.22 6.36 10.52
C TRP A 46 12.67 6.23 10.10
N VAL A 47 13.00 6.55 8.84
CA VAL A 47 14.33 6.26 8.26
C VAL A 47 15.47 6.90 9.07
N SER A 48 15.32 8.15 9.52
CA SER A 48 16.36 8.84 10.30
C SER A 48 16.51 8.32 11.74
N GLU A 49 15.56 7.53 12.23
CA GLU A 49 15.57 6.93 13.58
C GLU A 49 16.12 5.50 13.54
N ILE A 50 16.29 4.91 12.36
CA ILE A 50 16.89 3.57 12.20
C ILE A 50 18.39 3.63 12.51
N PRO A 51 18.92 2.71 13.33
CA PRO A 51 20.35 2.64 13.61
C PRO A 51 21.18 2.54 12.32
N LYS A 52 22.24 3.33 12.21
CA LYS A 52 23.10 3.42 11.00
C LYS A 52 23.62 2.07 10.50
N GLN A 53 23.83 1.12 11.37
CA GLN A 53 24.24 -0.25 11.00
C GLN A 53 23.11 -1.00 10.28
N SER A 54 21.87 -0.77 10.66
CA SER A 54 20.69 -1.37 10.00
C SER A 54 20.36 -0.69 8.67
N LEU A 55 20.90 0.51 8.41
CA LEU A 55 20.85 1.17 7.11
C LEU A 55 21.88 0.62 6.11
N LYS A 56 22.78 -0.28 6.52
CA LYS A 56 23.82 -0.84 5.65
C LYS A 56 23.57 -2.30 5.26
N SER A 57 22.64 -2.94 5.92
CA SER A 57 22.28 -4.34 5.68
C SER A 57 20.88 -4.62 6.18
N LYS A 58 20.28 -5.70 5.67
CA LYS A 58 19.01 -6.20 6.17
C LYS A 58 19.11 -6.45 7.68
N PRO A 59 18.20 -5.92 8.50
CA PRO A 59 18.22 -6.18 9.94
C PRO A 59 18.17 -7.67 10.25
N THR A 60 18.98 -8.12 11.22
CA THR A 60 19.00 -9.52 11.67
C THR A 60 17.62 -10.00 12.08
N ILE A 61 16.82 -9.15 12.69
CA ILE A 61 15.43 -9.46 13.05
C ILE A 61 14.57 -9.90 11.87
N ILE A 62 14.74 -9.30 10.67
CA ILE A 62 14.02 -9.72 9.47
C ILE A 62 14.53 -11.08 8.98
N SER A 63 15.86 -11.32 9.04
CA SER A 63 16.45 -12.57 8.58
C SER A 63 16.28 -13.72 9.59
N ASP A 64 16.60 -13.49 10.84
CA ASP A 64 16.66 -14.54 11.87
C ASP A 64 15.25 -14.96 12.33
N GLU A 65 14.34 -13.98 12.47
CA GLU A 65 12.94 -14.25 12.82
C GLU A 65 12.08 -14.56 11.59
N LYS A 66 12.65 -14.55 10.38
CA LYS A 66 11.96 -14.83 9.11
C LYS A 66 10.71 -13.95 8.89
N LEU A 67 10.79 -12.68 9.29
CA LEU A 67 9.75 -11.71 9.00
C LEU A 67 9.77 -11.40 7.49
N ARG A 68 8.64 -11.60 6.83
CA ARG A 68 8.47 -11.30 5.40
C ARG A 68 7.88 -9.91 5.24
N VAL A 69 8.75 -8.91 5.14
CA VAL A 69 8.32 -7.55 4.83
C VAL A 69 8.22 -7.42 3.31
N ASN A 70 7.01 -7.19 2.81
CA ASN A 70 6.68 -7.21 1.39
C ASN A 70 6.59 -5.82 0.77
N SER A 71 6.23 -4.84 1.56
CA SER A 71 6.09 -3.46 1.11
C SER A 71 6.35 -2.45 2.23
N PHE A 72 6.75 -1.26 1.82
CA PHE A 72 6.79 -0.08 2.66
C PHE A 72 5.72 0.91 2.18
N ASN A 73 4.95 1.44 3.10
CA ASN A 73 3.93 2.44 2.84
C ASN A 73 4.28 3.75 3.54
N LEU A 74 4.38 4.85 2.78
CA LEU A 74 4.59 6.20 3.31
C LEU A 74 3.29 7.00 3.16
N PRO A 75 2.55 7.22 4.26
CA PRO A 75 1.26 7.88 4.19
C PRO A 75 1.38 9.35 3.80
N ILE A 76 0.30 9.90 3.23
CA ILE A 76 0.25 11.30 2.77
C ILE A 76 0.09 12.33 3.89
N MET A 77 0.18 11.96 5.16
CA MET A 77 -0.09 12.88 6.28
C MET A 77 0.72 14.17 6.17
N ASP A 78 2.05 14.03 6.05
CA ASP A 78 2.99 15.15 5.97
C ASP A 78 3.71 15.25 4.60
N HIS A 79 3.29 14.43 3.63
CA HIS A 79 3.92 14.31 2.33
C HIS A 79 2.93 14.67 1.22
N ASN A 80 3.40 15.38 0.20
CA ASN A 80 2.59 15.69 -0.97
C ASN A 80 3.48 15.86 -2.22
N ILE A 81 3.58 14.82 -3.03
CA ILE A 81 4.37 14.82 -4.27
C ILE A 81 3.80 15.77 -5.33
N THR A 82 2.53 16.18 -5.21
CA THR A 82 1.86 17.13 -6.10
C THR A 82 1.62 18.49 -5.46
N SER A 83 2.35 18.82 -4.39
CA SER A 83 2.22 20.12 -3.73
C SER A 83 2.51 21.28 -4.70
N PRO A 84 1.73 22.38 -4.69
CA PRO A 84 2.11 23.60 -5.40
C PRO A 84 3.45 24.17 -4.95
N ASN A 85 3.82 23.95 -3.67
CA ASN A 85 5.11 24.39 -3.14
C ASN A 85 6.23 23.40 -3.56
N PRO A 86 7.25 23.86 -4.34
CA PRO A 86 8.34 23.00 -4.78
C PRO A 86 9.18 22.44 -3.62
N ASP A 87 9.32 23.16 -2.50
CA ASP A 87 10.08 22.66 -1.34
C ASP A 87 9.40 21.46 -0.71
N THR A 88 8.05 21.45 -0.65
CA THR A 88 7.27 20.30 -0.19
C THR A 88 7.42 19.12 -1.14
N ARG A 89 7.40 19.35 -2.46
CA ARG A 89 7.65 18.27 -3.45
C ARG A 89 9.03 17.67 -3.29
N ASN A 90 10.05 18.53 -3.18
CA ASN A 90 11.45 18.11 -2.99
C ASN A 90 11.63 17.32 -1.69
N PHE A 91 11.05 17.81 -0.59
CA PHE A 91 11.05 17.10 0.69
C PHE A 91 10.40 15.71 0.56
N THR A 92 9.22 15.65 -0.05
CA THR A 92 8.49 14.40 -0.26
C THR A 92 9.30 13.41 -1.11
N GLN A 93 9.85 13.85 -2.24
CA GLN A 93 10.70 13.02 -3.09
C GLN A 93 11.93 12.52 -2.34
N GLN A 94 12.57 13.36 -1.51
CA GLN A 94 13.71 12.95 -0.72
C GLN A 94 13.35 11.84 0.30
N ARG A 95 12.19 11.94 0.95
CA ARG A 95 11.74 10.88 1.88
C ARG A 95 11.48 9.57 1.15
N PHE A 96 10.84 9.62 -0.02
CA PHE A 96 10.66 8.41 -0.83
C PHE A 96 11.99 7.81 -1.32
N LYS A 97 12.96 8.62 -1.73
CA LYS A 97 14.28 8.11 -2.13
C LYS A 97 14.96 7.33 -1.01
N GLU A 98 14.99 7.90 0.20
CA GLU A 98 15.54 7.23 1.37
C GLU A 98 14.81 5.91 1.69
N LEU A 99 13.49 5.89 1.51
CA LEU A 99 12.69 4.69 1.72
C LEU A 99 12.93 3.63 0.64
N ILE A 100 13.09 4.03 -0.62
CA ILE A 100 13.44 3.17 -1.75
C ILE A 100 14.83 2.55 -1.56
N GLU A 101 15.82 3.34 -1.14
CA GLU A 101 17.16 2.84 -0.82
C GLU A 101 17.11 1.81 0.32
N LEU A 102 16.33 2.10 1.36
CA LEU A 102 16.12 1.17 2.47
C LEU A 102 15.42 -0.12 2.02
N ALA A 103 14.41 -0.02 1.15
CA ALA A 103 13.71 -1.17 0.60
C ALA A 103 14.67 -2.09 -0.17
N GLY A 104 15.53 -1.53 -1.00
CA GLY A 104 16.57 -2.28 -1.70
C GLY A 104 17.53 -2.99 -0.73
N LEU A 105 18.04 -2.28 0.27
CA LEU A 105 18.94 -2.85 1.30
C LEU A 105 18.29 -3.99 2.09
N TRP A 106 16.99 -3.89 2.36
CA TRP A 106 16.25 -4.91 3.13
C TRP A 106 15.62 -5.98 2.24
N SER A 107 15.78 -5.87 0.92
CA SER A 107 15.18 -6.77 -0.08
C SER A 107 13.64 -6.76 0.01
N VAL A 108 13.07 -5.57 0.22
CA VAL A 108 11.62 -5.34 0.19
C VAL A 108 11.23 -4.97 -1.24
N PRO A 109 10.33 -5.73 -1.88
CA PRO A 109 10.07 -5.58 -3.30
C PRO A 109 9.31 -4.30 -3.67
N TYR A 110 8.52 -3.74 -2.75
CA TYR A 110 7.60 -2.65 -3.09
C TYR A 110 7.70 -1.46 -2.13
N VAL A 111 7.52 -0.25 -2.70
CA VAL A 111 7.29 0.99 -1.95
C VAL A 111 6.02 1.65 -2.49
N VAL A 112 5.01 1.80 -1.64
CA VAL A 112 3.73 2.43 -1.99
C VAL A 112 3.87 3.94 -2.03
N VAL A 113 3.37 4.55 -3.11
CA VAL A 113 3.38 5.99 -3.35
C VAL A 113 1.96 6.49 -3.58
N VAL A 114 1.48 7.31 -2.65
CA VAL A 114 0.20 7.99 -2.81
C VAL A 114 0.35 9.14 -3.81
N PRO A 115 -0.51 9.27 -4.85
CA PRO A 115 -0.34 10.22 -5.95
C PRO A 115 -0.74 11.67 -5.58
N GLY A 116 -0.22 12.15 -4.47
CA GLY A 116 -0.36 13.51 -3.98
C GLY A 116 -1.63 13.76 -3.18
N LYS A 117 -1.91 15.02 -2.88
CA LYS A 117 -3.06 15.48 -2.11
C LYS A 117 -3.67 16.69 -2.77
N VAL A 118 -4.97 16.65 -3.03
CA VAL A 118 -5.75 17.75 -3.61
C VAL A 118 -6.27 18.64 -2.50
N SER A 119 -6.06 19.97 -2.60
CA SER A 119 -6.68 20.91 -1.68
C SER A 119 -8.21 20.94 -1.85
N PRO A 120 -9.01 20.73 -0.79
CA PRO A 120 -10.46 20.71 -0.91
C PRO A 120 -11.05 22.10 -1.15
N LEU A 121 -10.34 23.19 -0.79
CA LEU A 121 -10.83 24.56 -0.90
C LEU A 121 -10.39 25.23 -2.21
N PHE A 122 -9.13 25.01 -2.60
CA PHE A 122 -8.54 25.65 -3.79
C PHE A 122 -7.56 24.68 -4.45
N PRO A 123 -8.05 23.72 -5.23
CA PRO A 123 -7.20 22.74 -5.92
C PRO A 123 -6.37 23.41 -7.01
N ALA A 124 -5.12 22.98 -7.17
CA ALA A 124 -4.36 23.32 -8.36
C ALA A 124 -4.99 22.66 -9.60
N PRO A 125 -4.77 23.22 -10.80
CA PRO A 125 -5.26 22.61 -12.04
C PRO A 125 -4.82 21.15 -12.16
N LYS A 126 -5.75 20.23 -12.51
CA LYS A 126 -5.49 18.78 -12.57
C LYS A 126 -4.27 18.47 -13.45
N GLN A 127 -4.16 19.13 -14.61
CA GLN A 127 -3.05 18.95 -15.55
C GLN A 127 -1.69 19.28 -14.90
N LEU A 128 -1.60 20.37 -14.16
CA LEU A 128 -0.36 20.80 -13.49
C LEU A 128 0.04 19.83 -12.36
N MET A 129 -0.96 19.33 -11.62
CA MET A 129 -0.71 18.31 -10.58
C MET A 129 -0.23 17.00 -11.19
N LEU A 130 -0.77 16.60 -12.33
CA LEU A 130 -0.32 15.40 -13.06
C LEU A 130 1.12 15.58 -13.57
N GLU A 131 1.49 16.74 -14.08
CA GLU A 131 2.88 17.05 -14.48
C GLU A 131 3.84 16.89 -13.30
N TRP A 132 3.56 17.49 -12.15
CA TRP A 132 4.38 17.32 -10.95
C TRP A 132 4.45 15.87 -10.46
N LEU A 133 3.35 15.14 -10.55
CA LEU A 133 3.32 13.72 -10.21
C LEU A 133 4.24 12.91 -11.11
N LEU A 134 4.12 13.07 -12.43
CA LEU A 134 4.92 12.34 -13.41
C LEU A 134 6.42 12.65 -13.29
N GLU A 135 6.78 13.93 -13.10
CA GLU A 135 8.16 14.33 -12.82
C GLU A 135 8.71 13.64 -11.57
N GLY A 136 7.94 13.67 -10.47
CA GLY A 136 8.32 13.03 -9.22
C GLY A 136 8.43 11.51 -9.34
N LEU A 137 7.44 10.87 -9.93
CA LEU A 137 7.41 9.41 -10.12
C LEU A 137 8.56 8.92 -11.00
N PHE A 138 8.91 9.64 -12.06
CA PHE A 138 10.03 9.29 -12.91
C PHE A 138 11.35 9.25 -12.10
N VAL A 139 11.57 10.26 -11.28
CA VAL A 139 12.75 10.32 -10.40
C VAL A 139 12.76 9.15 -9.40
N LEU A 140 11.60 8.82 -8.81
CA LEU A 140 11.49 7.69 -7.87
C LEU A 140 11.65 6.34 -8.57
N ALA A 141 11.14 6.20 -9.79
CA ALA A 141 11.27 4.98 -10.58
C ALA A 141 12.72 4.66 -10.97
N GLU A 142 13.52 5.66 -11.36
CA GLU A 142 14.96 5.47 -11.60
C GLU A 142 15.70 5.06 -10.32
N HIS A 143 15.37 5.66 -9.16
CA HIS A 143 15.92 5.23 -7.87
C HIS A 143 15.51 3.79 -7.50
N ALA A 144 14.26 3.43 -7.75
CA ALA A 144 13.76 2.07 -7.50
C ALA A 144 14.46 1.03 -8.37
N LYS A 145 14.74 1.37 -9.63
CA LYS A 145 15.52 0.54 -10.55
C LYS A 145 16.95 0.30 -10.02
N GLU A 146 17.62 1.34 -9.55
CA GLU A 146 18.97 1.24 -8.98
C GLU A 146 18.98 0.41 -7.68
N ALA A 147 17.94 0.56 -6.85
CA ALA A 147 17.79 -0.17 -5.59
C ALA A 147 17.30 -1.62 -5.76
N GLY A 148 16.80 -2.00 -6.94
CA GLY A 148 16.22 -3.33 -7.19
C GLY A 148 14.84 -3.53 -6.55
N THR A 149 14.04 -2.45 -6.44
CA THR A 149 12.67 -2.46 -5.93
C THR A 149 11.70 -1.83 -6.95
N LYS A 150 10.42 -1.74 -6.63
CA LYS A 150 9.39 -1.16 -7.50
C LYS A 150 8.53 -0.19 -6.69
N VAL A 151 8.20 0.97 -7.25
CA VAL A 151 7.23 1.89 -6.67
C VAL A 151 5.83 1.53 -7.17
N LEU A 152 4.85 1.49 -6.27
CA LEU A 152 3.46 1.21 -6.60
C LEU A 152 2.62 2.46 -6.35
N ILE A 153 1.88 2.91 -7.36
CA ILE A 153 0.92 4.02 -7.21
C ILE A 153 -0.41 3.49 -6.70
N GLU A 154 -1.00 4.21 -5.75
CA GLU A 154 -2.24 3.81 -5.07
C GLU A 154 -3.42 4.71 -5.45
N ASN A 155 -4.62 4.13 -5.64
CA ASN A 155 -5.85 4.91 -5.77
C ASN A 155 -6.28 5.45 -4.40
N VAL A 156 -6.27 6.76 -4.23
CA VAL A 156 -6.70 7.40 -2.97
C VAL A 156 -7.69 8.54 -3.27
N PRO A 157 -8.85 8.60 -2.60
CA PRO A 157 -9.98 9.49 -2.95
C PRO A 157 -9.65 10.98 -3.02
N ILE A 158 -8.75 11.45 -2.17
CA ILE A 158 -8.36 12.87 -2.06
C ILE A 158 -7.15 13.26 -2.90
N THR A 159 -6.79 12.43 -3.89
CA THR A 159 -5.60 12.61 -4.72
C THR A 159 -5.94 12.91 -6.18
N THR A 160 -4.91 12.96 -7.03
CA THR A 160 -5.07 13.11 -8.49
C THR A 160 -5.52 11.82 -9.19
N ALA A 161 -5.42 10.68 -8.51
CA ALA A 161 -5.72 9.35 -9.06
C ALA A 161 -6.62 8.52 -8.12
N PRO A 162 -7.91 8.89 -7.96
CA PRO A 162 -8.82 8.14 -7.09
C PRO A 162 -9.34 6.82 -7.68
N LEU A 163 -9.19 6.58 -8.98
CA LEU A 163 -9.81 5.48 -9.71
C LEU A 163 -8.78 4.62 -10.46
N ALA A 164 -9.13 3.37 -10.75
CA ALA A 164 -8.28 2.46 -11.54
C ALA A 164 -7.87 3.08 -12.89
N LYS A 165 -8.79 3.72 -13.60
CA LYS A 165 -8.49 4.40 -14.87
C LYS A 165 -7.48 5.54 -14.75
N ASP A 166 -7.44 6.24 -13.60
CA ASP A 166 -6.44 7.30 -13.37
C ASP A 166 -5.06 6.66 -13.17
N LEU A 167 -4.96 5.55 -12.43
CA LEU A 167 -3.73 4.77 -12.27
C LEU A 167 -3.21 4.24 -13.60
N LEU A 168 -4.08 3.68 -14.44
CA LEU A 168 -3.72 3.20 -15.78
C LEU A 168 -3.17 4.34 -16.65
N ASN A 169 -3.82 5.51 -16.66
CA ASN A 169 -3.35 6.66 -17.42
C ASN A 169 -1.94 7.14 -16.95
N ILE A 170 -1.68 7.09 -15.64
CA ILE A 170 -0.36 7.43 -15.09
C ILE A 170 0.66 6.37 -15.53
N LEU A 171 0.33 5.09 -15.39
CA LEU A 171 1.22 3.98 -15.74
C LEU A 171 1.59 4.02 -17.23
N ASP A 172 0.61 4.23 -18.11
CA ASP A 172 0.82 4.34 -19.56
C ASP A 172 1.69 5.55 -19.92
N THR A 173 1.46 6.69 -19.24
CA THR A 173 2.21 7.92 -19.51
C THR A 173 3.66 7.83 -19.05
N ILE A 174 3.91 7.28 -17.86
CA ILE A 174 5.27 7.15 -17.33
C ILE A 174 6.06 6.05 -18.03
N ASN A 175 5.39 4.99 -18.44
CA ASN A 175 5.95 3.84 -19.18
C ASN A 175 7.30 3.37 -18.64
N HIS A 176 7.36 3.11 -17.33
CA HIS A 176 8.60 2.73 -16.65
C HIS A 176 8.45 1.36 -15.93
N PRO A 177 9.38 0.38 -16.11
CA PRO A 177 9.22 -0.97 -15.59
C PRO A 177 9.21 -1.07 -14.06
N ASN A 178 9.79 -0.07 -13.37
CA ASN A 178 9.81 -0.01 -11.91
C ASN A 178 8.67 0.84 -11.31
N VAL A 179 7.62 1.11 -12.10
CA VAL A 179 6.33 1.65 -11.61
C VAL A 179 5.26 0.60 -11.82
N GLY A 180 4.41 0.42 -10.82
CA GLY A 180 3.29 -0.51 -10.85
C GLY A 180 2.08 0.03 -10.11
N ILE A 181 1.10 -0.82 -9.86
CA ILE A 181 -0.17 -0.45 -9.25
C ILE A 181 -0.40 -1.27 -7.99
N VAL A 182 -0.76 -0.58 -6.91
CA VAL A 182 -1.53 -1.11 -5.79
C VAL A 182 -2.95 -0.56 -5.87
N TYR A 183 -3.95 -1.43 -5.79
CA TYR A 183 -5.35 -1.01 -5.77
C TYR A 183 -5.94 -1.23 -4.37
N ASP A 184 -6.49 -0.16 -3.78
CA ASP A 184 -7.21 -0.22 -2.52
C ASP A 184 -8.72 -0.28 -2.77
N VAL A 185 -9.35 -1.37 -2.31
CA VAL A 185 -10.78 -1.62 -2.53
C VAL A 185 -11.68 -0.65 -1.75
N ALA A 186 -11.27 -0.24 -0.54
CA ALA A 186 -12.03 0.70 0.26
C ALA A 186 -11.98 2.11 -0.34
N ASN A 187 -10.82 2.52 -0.83
CA ASN A 187 -10.64 3.78 -1.53
C ASN A 187 -11.49 3.86 -2.80
N GLY A 188 -11.48 2.80 -3.63
CA GLY A 188 -12.31 2.72 -4.83
C GLY A 188 -13.80 2.70 -4.50
N TYR A 189 -14.20 1.94 -3.50
CA TYR A 189 -15.59 1.88 -3.06
C TYR A 189 -16.07 3.24 -2.55
N TYR A 190 -15.32 3.92 -1.66
CA TYR A 190 -15.66 5.26 -1.18
C TYR A 190 -15.69 6.29 -2.32
N ALA A 191 -14.82 6.18 -3.32
CA ALA A 191 -14.83 7.02 -4.52
C ALA A 191 -16.05 6.77 -5.45
N GLY A 192 -16.97 5.89 -5.06
CA GLY A 192 -18.24 5.65 -5.76
C GLY A 192 -18.21 4.50 -6.76
N GLN A 193 -17.09 3.77 -6.87
CA GLN A 193 -16.93 2.67 -7.83
C GLN A 193 -17.33 1.31 -7.23
N ASP A 194 -17.49 0.32 -8.09
CA ASP A 194 -17.49 -1.09 -7.72
C ASP A 194 -16.04 -1.61 -7.80
N PRO A 195 -15.42 -2.01 -6.67
CA PRO A 195 -14.05 -2.48 -6.68
C PRO A 195 -13.81 -3.70 -7.57
N ALA A 196 -14.79 -4.60 -7.70
CA ALA A 196 -14.66 -5.76 -8.57
C ALA A 196 -14.60 -5.35 -10.06
N GLU A 197 -15.41 -4.37 -10.48
CA GLU A 197 -15.37 -3.84 -11.83
C GLU A 197 -14.06 -3.06 -12.13
N GLU A 198 -13.54 -2.31 -11.15
CA GLU A 198 -12.26 -1.62 -11.29
C GLU A 198 -11.08 -2.61 -11.38
N LEU A 199 -11.07 -3.68 -10.58
CA LEU A 199 -10.05 -4.72 -10.63
C LEU A 199 -9.95 -5.39 -12.00
N LEU A 200 -11.08 -5.62 -12.68
CA LEU A 200 -11.07 -6.19 -14.03
C LEU A 200 -10.33 -5.32 -15.05
N GLN A 201 -10.26 -4.00 -14.83
CA GLN A 201 -9.52 -3.08 -15.69
C GLN A 201 -8.00 -3.17 -15.48
N LEU A 202 -7.56 -3.72 -14.35
CA LEU A 202 -6.14 -3.80 -13.95
C LEU A 202 -5.48 -5.14 -14.31
N GLU A 203 -6.10 -5.94 -15.18
CA GLU A 203 -5.54 -7.21 -15.65
C GLU A 203 -4.11 -7.04 -16.20
N GLY A 204 -3.17 -7.83 -15.66
CA GLY A 204 -1.77 -7.85 -16.09
C GLY A 204 -0.90 -6.70 -15.59
N VAL A 205 -1.44 -5.72 -14.85
CA VAL A 205 -0.70 -4.57 -14.33
C VAL A 205 -0.84 -4.35 -12.81
N LEU A 206 -1.70 -5.12 -12.14
CA LEU A 206 -1.89 -5.08 -10.70
C LEU A 206 -0.76 -5.85 -10.00
N ASP A 207 0.00 -5.18 -9.15
CA ASP A 207 1.09 -5.80 -8.38
C ASP A 207 0.66 -6.19 -6.96
N LEU A 208 -0.22 -5.39 -6.33
CA LEU A 208 -0.65 -5.55 -4.94
C LEU A 208 -2.08 -5.04 -4.77
N ILE A 209 -2.81 -5.58 -3.81
CA ILE A 209 -4.14 -5.09 -3.44
C ILE A 209 -4.20 -4.79 -1.94
N HIS A 210 -4.80 -3.64 -1.57
CA HIS A 210 -5.17 -3.34 -0.19
C HIS A 210 -6.62 -3.73 0.08
N LEU A 211 -6.84 -4.40 1.21
CA LEU A 211 -8.14 -4.91 1.64
C LEU A 211 -8.52 -4.31 3.00
N SER A 212 -9.57 -3.54 3.01
CA SER A 212 -10.31 -3.09 4.19
C SER A 212 -11.73 -2.80 3.76
N ASP A 213 -12.64 -2.61 4.70
CA ASP A 213 -14.03 -2.28 4.40
C ASP A 213 -14.33 -0.82 4.68
N THR A 214 -15.37 -0.29 4.05
CA THR A 214 -15.81 1.10 4.22
C THR A 214 -17.27 1.28 3.83
N GLY A 215 -17.87 2.40 4.28
CA GLY A 215 -19.16 2.88 3.77
C GLY A 215 -19.00 3.84 2.59
N ARG A 216 -20.14 4.23 1.97
CA ARG A 216 -20.16 5.24 0.90
C ARG A 216 -20.08 6.68 1.43
N ASN A 217 -20.43 6.89 2.70
CA ASN A 217 -20.56 8.22 3.30
C ASN A 217 -19.37 8.62 4.19
N GLU A 218 -18.55 7.66 4.59
CA GLU A 218 -17.38 7.88 5.43
C GLU A 218 -16.22 7.11 4.84
N TRP A 219 -15.09 7.77 4.63
CA TRP A 219 -13.85 7.14 4.19
C TRP A 219 -13.16 6.49 5.40
N ARG A 220 -13.14 5.18 5.41
CA ARG A 220 -12.59 4.37 6.50
C ARG A 220 -11.81 3.19 5.95
N HIS A 221 -11.01 2.58 6.82
CA HIS A 221 -10.37 1.30 6.60
C HIS A 221 -10.82 0.35 7.72
N ASP A 222 -12.11 0.05 7.73
CA ASP A 222 -12.75 -0.77 8.74
C ASP A 222 -12.44 -2.27 8.56
N PRO A 223 -12.67 -3.11 9.59
CA PRO A 223 -12.60 -4.56 9.48
C PRO A 223 -13.51 -5.10 8.37
N ILE A 224 -13.09 -6.20 7.74
CA ILE A 224 -13.85 -6.84 6.66
C ILE A 224 -15.24 -7.26 7.13
N GLY A 225 -16.27 -6.80 6.43
CA GLY A 225 -17.69 -7.04 6.73
C GLY A 225 -18.32 -5.98 7.67
N ALA A 226 -17.58 -4.92 8.02
CA ALA A 226 -18.13 -3.79 8.78
C ALA A 226 -18.69 -2.68 7.87
N GLY A 227 -18.35 -2.67 6.59
CA GLY A 227 -18.83 -1.73 5.58
C GLY A 227 -19.79 -2.34 4.57
N GLY A 228 -19.61 -1.99 3.30
CA GLY A 228 -20.53 -2.39 2.23
C GLY A 228 -19.87 -3.05 1.02
N ILE A 229 -18.60 -3.44 1.09
CA ILE A 229 -17.87 -4.05 -0.01
C ILE A 229 -18.25 -5.53 -0.14
N ASP A 230 -18.56 -5.98 -1.36
CA ASP A 230 -18.75 -7.40 -1.68
C ASP A 230 -17.40 -8.08 -1.95
N PHE A 231 -16.78 -8.62 -0.90
CA PHE A 231 -15.50 -9.33 -1.00
C PHE A 231 -15.58 -10.63 -1.80
N ALA A 232 -16.77 -11.24 -1.98
CA ALA A 232 -16.92 -12.39 -2.85
C ALA A 232 -16.75 -11.98 -4.32
N SER A 233 -17.34 -10.87 -4.73
CA SER A 233 -17.13 -10.29 -6.07
C SER A 233 -15.69 -9.83 -6.29
N VAL A 234 -15.04 -9.25 -5.27
CA VAL A 234 -13.60 -8.90 -5.31
C VAL A 234 -12.74 -10.15 -5.54
N HIS A 235 -12.99 -11.23 -4.79
CA HIS A 235 -12.28 -12.50 -4.96
C HIS A 235 -12.48 -13.09 -6.36
N GLU A 236 -13.71 -13.06 -6.87
CA GLU A 236 -14.01 -13.54 -8.23
C GLU A 236 -13.28 -12.71 -9.30
N ALA A 237 -13.25 -11.37 -9.16
CA ALA A 237 -12.55 -10.48 -10.08
C ALA A 237 -11.04 -10.77 -10.10
N LEU A 238 -10.40 -10.93 -8.93
CA LEU A 238 -8.99 -11.31 -8.82
C LEU A 238 -8.71 -12.66 -9.50
N GLY A 239 -9.64 -13.61 -9.37
CA GLY A 239 -9.55 -14.88 -10.08
C GLY A 239 -9.64 -14.74 -11.60
N LYS A 240 -10.52 -13.88 -12.11
CA LYS A 240 -10.68 -13.64 -13.55
C LYS A 240 -9.44 -13.03 -14.19
N ILE A 241 -8.77 -12.08 -13.51
CA ILE A 241 -7.52 -11.47 -13.98
C ILE A 241 -6.28 -12.30 -13.65
N SER A 242 -6.44 -13.50 -13.08
CA SER A 242 -5.34 -14.39 -12.69
C SER A 242 -4.32 -13.71 -11.76
N PHE A 243 -4.78 -12.86 -10.85
CA PHE A 243 -3.91 -12.18 -9.90
C PHE A 243 -3.26 -13.19 -8.94
N ASP A 244 -1.94 -13.13 -8.82
CA ASP A 244 -1.12 -13.98 -7.96
C ASP A 244 -0.25 -13.20 -6.96
N GLY A 245 -0.46 -11.88 -6.89
CA GLY A 245 0.22 -10.98 -5.97
C GLY A 245 -0.28 -11.08 -4.53
N LEU A 246 0.21 -10.17 -3.68
CA LEU A 246 -0.16 -10.12 -2.27
C LEU A 246 -1.42 -9.29 -2.05
N SER A 247 -2.23 -9.74 -1.09
CA SER A 247 -3.40 -9.03 -0.59
C SER A 247 -3.08 -8.52 0.82
N VAL A 248 -2.93 -7.21 0.98
CA VAL A 248 -2.58 -6.57 2.25
C VAL A 248 -3.84 -6.15 2.99
N MET A 249 -4.09 -6.68 4.18
CA MET A 249 -5.12 -6.14 5.06
C MET A 249 -4.63 -4.80 5.65
N GLU A 250 -5.18 -3.70 5.16
CA GLU A 250 -4.93 -2.35 5.66
C GLU A 250 -6.09 -1.89 6.53
N ILE A 251 -6.20 -2.48 7.72
CA ILE A 251 -7.29 -2.22 8.66
C ILE A 251 -6.82 -1.23 9.72
N ILE A 252 -7.62 -0.19 9.96
CA ILE A 252 -7.39 0.83 11.00
C ILE A 252 -8.45 0.65 12.09
N SER A 253 -8.03 0.06 13.22
CA SER A 253 -8.92 -0.29 14.31
C SER A 253 -8.33 0.04 15.68
N PRO A 254 -9.17 0.41 16.66
CA PRO A 254 -8.76 0.50 18.06
C PRO A 254 -8.56 -0.86 18.74
N ASN A 255 -9.03 -1.97 18.12
CA ASN A 255 -8.87 -3.33 18.61
C ASN A 255 -8.26 -4.24 17.52
N PRO A 256 -7.02 -3.95 17.06
CA PRO A 256 -6.47 -4.51 15.83
C PRO A 256 -6.29 -6.03 15.88
N ASP A 257 -5.92 -6.62 17.01
CA ASP A 257 -5.69 -8.08 17.12
C ASP A 257 -6.95 -8.88 16.79
N HIS A 258 -8.05 -8.50 17.41
CA HIS A 258 -9.36 -9.13 17.18
C HIS A 258 -9.82 -8.91 15.74
N ASP A 259 -9.77 -7.66 15.29
CA ASP A 259 -10.35 -7.26 14.01
C ASP A 259 -9.56 -7.80 12.81
N LEU A 260 -8.24 -7.93 12.92
CA LEU A 260 -7.41 -8.57 11.91
C LEU A 260 -7.69 -10.08 11.82
N VAL A 261 -7.85 -10.76 12.97
CA VAL A 261 -8.16 -12.19 12.99
C VAL A 261 -9.55 -12.45 12.41
N GLU A 262 -10.56 -11.71 12.84
CA GLU A 262 -11.93 -11.85 12.31
C GLU A 262 -12.00 -11.53 10.81
N SER A 263 -11.33 -10.47 10.37
CA SER A 263 -11.25 -10.09 8.96
C SER A 263 -10.57 -11.18 8.12
N TRP A 264 -9.46 -11.75 8.62
CA TRP A 264 -8.81 -12.86 7.96
C TRP A 264 -9.73 -14.10 7.86
N GLU A 265 -10.48 -14.45 8.92
CA GLU A 265 -11.41 -15.58 8.89
C GLU A 265 -12.50 -15.42 7.83
N ARG A 266 -13.01 -14.19 7.66
CA ARG A 266 -13.97 -13.87 6.60
C ARG A 266 -13.36 -14.04 5.21
N LEU A 267 -12.15 -13.52 4.99
CA LEU A 267 -11.42 -13.65 3.73
C LEU A 267 -11.02 -15.12 3.44
N ALA A 268 -10.59 -15.86 4.45
CA ALA A 268 -10.23 -17.28 4.33
C ALA A 268 -11.42 -18.16 3.87
N ASN A 269 -12.63 -17.85 4.32
CA ASN A 269 -13.86 -18.51 3.86
C ASN A 269 -14.15 -18.27 2.37
N LEU A 270 -13.60 -17.21 1.79
CA LEU A 270 -13.68 -16.88 0.36
C LEU A 270 -12.51 -17.44 -0.46
N GLY A 271 -11.41 -17.89 0.20
CA GLY A 271 -10.29 -18.52 -0.49
C GLY A 271 -8.92 -17.89 -0.27
N TRP A 272 -8.80 -16.78 0.50
CA TRP A 272 -7.50 -16.23 0.88
C TRP A 272 -6.76 -17.15 1.85
N LYS A 273 -5.42 -17.10 1.80
CA LYS A 273 -4.49 -17.90 2.63
C LYS A 273 -3.46 -17.01 3.30
N GLY A 274 -2.66 -17.56 4.23
CA GLY A 274 -1.47 -16.86 4.75
C GLY A 274 -1.47 -16.57 6.25
N ARG A 275 -2.45 -17.10 7.01
CA ARG A 275 -2.36 -17.18 8.46
C ARG A 275 -2.11 -18.63 8.88
N VAL A 276 -1.08 -18.83 9.70
CA VAL A 276 -0.74 -20.15 10.29
C VAL A 276 -1.51 -20.29 11.60
N GLN A 277 -2.21 -21.39 11.77
CA GLN A 277 -2.94 -21.71 13.01
C GLN A 277 -1.99 -22.21 14.10
#